data_08ebac5a70be1ee947846b89e39e5989
#
_entry.id   08ebac5a70be1ee947846b89e39e5989
#
_cell.length_a   1.000
_cell.length_b   1.000
_cell.length_c   1.000
_cell.angle_alpha   90.00
_cell.angle_beta   90.00
_cell.angle_gamma   90.00
#
_symmetry.space_group_name_H-M   'P 1'
#
loop_
_entity.id
_entity.type
_entity.pdbx_description
1 polymer ?
#
loop_
_entity_poly.entity_id
_entity_poly.type
_entity_poly.pdbx_seq_one_letter_code
_entity_poly.pdbx_strand_id
1 'polypeptide(L)'
;LKAMGKFQIALLAVTFVCSVAGLFLLPETVAVQWNKNGVSNYLPRFIACWIPFMVSVLSFAGWKVTSMHFEKAIEINHKFRVAHTIVWTIISLLGILLHLILWLTN
;
A
#
# COMPACT_ATOMS: atom_id res chain seq x y z
N LEU A 1 -6.14 7.66 16.62
CA LEU A 1 -6.67 6.46 15.96
C LEU A 1 -7.72 6.79 14.90
N LYS A 2 -8.62 7.75 15.15
CA LYS A 2 -9.60 8.18 14.14
C LYS A 2 -8.90 8.78 12.91
N ALA A 3 -7.86 9.58 13.13
CA ALA A 3 -7.08 10.16 12.04
C ALA A 3 -6.39 9.07 11.22
N MET A 4 -5.87 8.02 11.88
CA MET A 4 -5.24 6.90 11.18
C MET A 4 -6.24 6.10 10.36
N GLY A 5 -7.46 5.90 10.86
CA GLY A 5 -8.53 5.25 10.13
C GLY A 5 -8.90 6.01 8.86
N LYS A 6 -9.04 7.33 8.96
CA LYS A 6 -9.31 8.19 7.80
C LYS A 6 -8.16 8.15 6.79
N PHE A 7 -6.92 8.15 7.27
CA PHE A 7 -5.72 8.05 6.44
C PHE A 7 -5.70 6.73 5.67
N GLN A 8 -5.97 5.61 6.35
CA GLN A 8 -6.02 4.29 5.71
C GLN A 8 -7.11 4.20 4.63
N ILE A 9 -8.29 4.73 4.92
CA ILE A 9 -9.40 4.75 3.96
C ILE A 9 -9.04 5.62 2.75
N ALA A 10 -8.43 6.78 2.98
CA ALA A 10 -7.99 7.66 1.90
C ALA A 10 -6.97 6.97 1.01
N LEU A 11 -6.01 6.24 1.59
CA LEU A 11 -5.02 5.48 0.82
C LEU A 11 -5.66 4.36 0.01
N LEU A 12 -6.66 3.66 0.58
CA LEU A 12 -7.40 2.66 -0.17
C LEU A 12 -8.10 3.27 -1.38
N ALA A 13 -8.74 4.43 -1.20
CA ALA A 13 -9.41 5.12 -2.29
C ALA A 13 -8.43 5.56 -3.38
N VAL A 14 -7.32 6.15 -2.99
CA VAL A 14 -6.28 6.62 -3.93
C VAL A 14 -5.68 5.45 -4.70
N THR A 15 -5.29 4.37 -4.00
CA THR A 15 -4.70 3.21 -4.67
C THR A 15 -5.70 2.49 -5.55
N PHE A 16 -6.98 2.47 -5.18
CA PHE A 16 -8.04 1.92 -6.03
C PHE A 16 -8.16 2.72 -7.33
N VAL A 17 -8.24 4.05 -7.24
CA VAL A 17 -8.34 4.92 -8.42
C VAL A 17 -7.09 4.75 -9.31
N CYS A 18 -5.90 4.70 -8.72
CA CYS A 18 -4.67 4.48 -9.47
C CYS A 18 -4.66 3.11 -10.16
N SER A 19 -5.20 2.07 -9.51
CA SER A 19 -5.29 0.73 -10.10
C SER A 19 -6.25 0.71 -11.29
N VAL A 20 -7.42 1.36 -11.16
CA VAL A 20 -8.38 1.48 -12.26
C VAL A 20 -7.76 2.25 -13.43
N ALA A 21 -7.09 3.37 -13.16
CA ALA A 21 -6.39 4.12 -14.19
C ALA A 21 -5.32 3.26 -14.88
N GLY A 22 -4.60 2.44 -14.11
CA GLY A 22 -3.59 1.53 -14.63
C GLY A 22 -4.14 0.50 -15.60
N LEU A 23 -5.40 0.06 -15.41
CA LEU A 23 -6.05 -0.87 -16.35
C LEU A 23 -6.15 -0.30 -17.76
N PHE A 24 -6.21 1.02 -17.89
CA PHE A 24 -6.38 1.68 -19.19
C PHE A 24 -5.13 2.37 -19.70
N LEU A 25 -4.23 2.79 -18.83
CA LEU A 25 -3.10 3.65 -19.18
C LEU A 25 -1.74 2.96 -19.16
N LEU A 26 -1.58 1.88 -18.40
CA LEU A 26 -0.32 1.15 -18.37
C LEU A 26 -0.16 0.28 -19.61
N PRO A 27 1.10 -0.05 -20.00
CA PRO A 27 1.35 -1.00 -21.10
C PRO A 27 0.70 -2.34 -20.84
N GLU A 28 0.47 -3.11 -21.91
CA GLU A 28 -0.15 -4.44 -21.82
C GLU A 28 0.63 -5.36 -20.88
N THR A 29 1.97 -5.31 -20.94
CA THR A 29 2.84 -5.98 -19.98
C THR A 29 3.59 -4.94 -19.17
N VAL A 30 3.63 -5.12 -17.86
CA VAL A 30 4.19 -4.16 -16.93
C VAL A 30 5.43 -4.77 -16.27
N ALA A 31 6.54 -4.03 -16.29
CA ALA A 31 7.77 -4.41 -15.61
C ALA A 31 7.55 -4.36 -14.10
N VAL A 32 7.75 -5.49 -13.40
CA VAL A 32 7.52 -5.60 -11.95
C VAL A 32 8.76 -6.03 -11.18
N GLN A 33 9.81 -6.41 -11.88
CA GLN A 33 11.05 -6.82 -11.26
C GLN A 33 12.22 -6.35 -12.09
N TRP A 34 13.22 -5.77 -11.43
CA TRP A 34 14.41 -5.22 -12.09
C TRP A 34 15.66 -5.78 -11.45
N ASN A 35 16.72 -5.87 -12.25
CA ASN A 35 18.06 -6.20 -11.79
C ASN A 35 19.08 -5.27 -12.47
N LYS A 36 20.37 -5.48 -12.23
CA LYS A 36 21.42 -4.63 -12.79
C LYS A 36 21.49 -4.63 -14.33
N ASN A 37 20.87 -5.61 -14.97
CA ASN A 37 20.83 -5.75 -16.43
C ASN A 37 19.52 -5.23 -17.03
N GLY A 38 18.65 -4.61 -16.20
CA GLY A 38 17.37 -4.08 -16.64
C GLY A 38 16.19 -4.85 -16.07
N VAL A 39 15.11 -4.95 -16.83
CA VAL A 39 13.89 -5.62 -16.40
C VAL A 39 14.10 -7.14 -16.43
N SER A 40 13.80 -7.81 -15.30
CA SER A 40 13.95 -9.25 -15.17
C SER A 40 12.60 -10.00 -15.24
N ASN A 41 11.48 -9.31 -15.03
CA ASN A 41 10.16 -9.95 -15.06
C ASN A 41 9.06 -8.98 -15.43
N TYR A 42 8.02 -9.49 -16.09
CA TYR A 42 6.84 -8.72 -16.50
C TYR A 42 5.58 -9.44 -16.05
N LEU A 43 4.52 -8.67 -15.79
CA LEU A 43 3.18 -9.18 -15.53
C LEU A 43 2.17 -8.49 -16.44
N PRO A 44 1.04 -9.15 -16.78
CA PRO A 44 -0.04 -8.48 -17.49
C PRO A 44 -0.53 -7.25 -16.71
N ARG A 45 -0.92 -6.22 -17.44
CA ARG A 45 -1.42 -4.97 -16.87
C ARG A 45 -2.53 -5.17 -15.86
N PHE A 46 -3.50 -6.02 -16.16
CA PHE A 46 -4.66 -6.24 -15.30
C PHE A 46 -4.31 -6.95 -13.97
N ILE A 47 -3.13 -7.56 -13.87
CA ILE A 47 -2.62 -8.13 -12.62
C ILE A 47 -1.75 -7.11 -11.90
N ALA A 48 -0.77 -6.53 -12.62
CA ALA A 48 0.24 -5.66 -12.03
C ALA A 48 -0.36 -4.41 -11.40
N CYS A 49 -1.38 -3.81 -12.03
CA CYS A 49 -1.96 -2.57 -11.53
C CYS A 49 -2.70 -2.74 -10.19
N TRP A 50 -3.09 -3.98 -9.83
CA TRP A 50 -3.77 -4.25 -8.57
C TRP A 50 -2.84 -4.59 -7.41
N ILE A 51 -1.55 -4.87 -7.68
CA ILE A 51 -0.58 -5.22 -6.62
C ILE A 51 -0.47 -4.12 -5.56
N PRO A 52 -0.28 -2.82 -5.91
CA PRO A 52 -0.23 -1.76 -4.90
C PRO A 52 -1.53 -1.62 -4.11
N PHE A 53 -2.67 -1.83 -4.76
CA PHE A 53 -3.95 -1.80 -4.07
C PHE A 53 -4.05 -2.93 -3.03
N MET A 54 -3.60 -4.14 -3.38
CA MET A 54 -3.59 -5.28 -2.45
C MET A 54 -2.69 -4.99 -1.26
N VAL A 55 -1.55 -4.34 -1.45
CA VAL A 55 -0.68 -3.91 -0.34
C VAL A 55 -1.44 -2.96 0.59
N SER A 56 -2.19 -2.01 0.04
CA SER A 56 -3.00 -1.08 0.85
C SER A 56 -4.12 -1.80 1.60
N VAL A 57 -4.77 -2.79 0.99
CA VAL A 57 -5.80 -3.61 1.64
C VAL A 57 -5.20 -4.39 2.82
N LEU A 58 -4.05 -5.03 2.61
CA LEU A 58 -3.36 -5.78 3.67
C LEU A 58 -2.91 -4.85 4.80
N SER A 59 -2.45 -3.65 4.46
CA SER A 59 -2.07 -2.64 5.43
C SER A 59 -3.26 -2.22 6.28
N PHE A 60 -4.40 -1.94 5.66
CA PHE A 60 -5.63 -1.59 6.36
C PHE A 60 -6.07 -2.72 7.30
N ALA A 61 -6.11 -3.95 6.80
CA ALA A 61 -6.53 -5.11 7.58
C ALA A 61 -5.59 -5.35 8.77
N GLY A 62 -4.29 -5.31 8.53
CA GLY A 62 -3.28 -5.49 9.57
C GLY A 62 -3.35 -4.40 10.65
N TRP A 63 -3.48 -3.14 10.23
CA TRP A 63 -3.65 -2.03 11.16
C TRP A 63 -4.90 -2.22 12.01
N LYS A 64 -6.02 -2.57 11.39
CA LYS A 64 -7.29 -2.75 12.10
C LYS A 64 -7.21 -3.90 13.10
N VAL A 65 -6.70 -5.05 12.68
CA VAL A 65 -6.58 -6.24 13.53
C VAL A 65 -5.64 -5.97 14.72
N THR A 66 -4.47 -5.39 14.47
CA THR A 66 -3.52 -5.08 15.55
C THR A 66 -4.04 -4.01 16.49
N SER A 67 -4.78 -3.01 15.96
CA SER A 67 -5.40 -1.97 16.79
C SER A 67 -6.43 -2.56 17.74
N MET A 68 -7.20 -3.54 17.28
CA MET A 68 -8.18 -4.23 18.12
C MET A 68 -7.50 -5.16 19.14
N HIS A 69 -6.48 -5.90 18.70
CA HIS A 69 -5.78 -6.85 19.56
C HIS A 69 -5.00 -6.16 20.68
N PHE A 70 -4.36 -5.03 20.38
CA PHE A 70 -3.54 -4.28 21.33
C PHE A 70 -4.24 -3.01 21.86
N GLU A 71 -5.57 -2.98 21.87
CA GLU A 71 -6.35 -1.81 22.22
C GLU A 71 -5.94 -1.20 23.56
N LYS A 72 -5.81 -2.03 24.60
CA LYS A 72 -5.42 -1.55 25.94
C LYS A 72 -4.01 -0.98 25.95
N ALA A 73 -3.06 -1.62 25.29
CA ALA A 73 -1.70 -1.13 25.20
C ALA A 73 -1.63 0.22 24.49
N ILE A 74 -2.41 0.38 23.43
CA ILE A 74 -2.49 1.62 22.66
C ILE A 74 -3.07 2.76 23.50
N GLU A 75 -4.08 2.48 24.32
CA GLU A 75 -4.70 3.48 25.20
C GLU A 75 -3.75 3.93 26.33
N ILE A 76 -3.06 2.98 26.97
CA ILE A 76 -2.31 3.22 28.19
C ILE A 76 -0.87 3.64 27.91
N ASN A 77 -0.23 3.02 26.92
CA ASN A 77 1.19 3.21 26.66
C ASN A 77 1.40 4.14 25.47
N HIS A 78 1.81 5.38 25.77
CA HIS A 78 2.06 6.39 24.74
C HIS A 78 3.15 5.96 23.73
N LYS A 79 4.24 5.35 24.23
CA LYS A 79 5.33 4.89 23.34
C LYS A 79 4.86 3.81 22.39
N PHE A 80 4.05 2.87 22.88
CA PHE A 80 3.49 1.81 22.06
C PHE A 80 2.55 2.39 20.99
N ARG A 81 1.70 3.34 21.37
CA ARG A 81 0.78 4.00 20.43
C ARG A 81 1.54 4.71 19.31
N VAL A 82 2.58 5.46 19.65
CA VAL A 82 3.41 6.16 18.67
C VAL A 82 4.10 5.17 17.75
N ALA A 83 4.71 4.11 18.29
CA ALA A 83 5.38 3.09 17.50
C ALA A 83 4.42 2.38 16.55
N HIS A 84 3.24 2.02 17.03
CA HIS A 84 2.20 1.38 16.22
C HIS A 84 1.77 2.28 15.06
N THR A 85 1.54 3.56 15.34
CA THR A 85 1.16 4.54 14.31
C THR A 85 2.26 4.71 13.28
N ILE A 86 3.53 4.83 13.69
CA ILE A 86 4.67 4.99 12.79
C ILE A 86 4.81 3.77 11.88
N VAL A 87 4.79 2.57 12.45
CA VAL A 87 4.95 1.32 11.70
C VAL A 87 3.88 1.20 10.63
N TRP A 88 2.61 1.39 10.99
CA TRP A 88 1.52 1.23 10.03
C TRP A 88 1.45 2.37 9.02
N THR A 89 1.91 3.57 9.37
CA THR A 89 2.05 4.66 8.40
C THR A 89 3.07 4.31 7.33
N ILE A 90 4.23 3.80 7.73
CA ILE A 90 5.29 3.38 6.79
C ILE A 90 4.79 2.27 5.88
N ILE A 91 4.16 1.23 6.46
CA ILE A 91 3.63 0.10 5.68
C ILE A 91 2.58 0.58 4.68
N SER A 92 1.69 1.48 5.10
CA SER A 92 0.63 2.01 4.26
C SER A 92 1.16 2.80 3.06
N LEU A 93 2.24 3.55 3.26
CA LEU A 93 2.85 4.33 2.19
C LEU A 93 3.52 3.45 1.13
N LEU A 94 3.81 2.18 1.42
CA LEU A 94 4.37 1.26 0.43
C LEU A 94 3.44 1.06 -0.77
N GLY A 95 2.12 1.07 -0.56
CA GLY A 95 1.16 0.95 -1.67
C GLY A 95 1.29 2.09 -2.66
N ILE A 96 1.38 3.33 -2.14
CA ILE A 96 1.58 4.52 -2.99
C ILE A 96 2.94 4.46 -3.68
N LEU A 97 3.99 4.08 -2.95
CA LEU A 97 5.33 3.97 -3.51
C LEU A 97 5.38 2.96 -4.65
N LEU A 98 4.71 1.82 -4.50
CA LEU A 98 4.63 0.82 -5.56
C LEU A 98 3.91 1.35 -6.80
N HIS A 99 2.83 2.13 -6.63
CA HIS A 99 2.18 2.80 -7.76
C HIS A 99 3.14 3.75 -8.47
N LEU A 100 3.88 4.57 -7.71
CA LEU A 100 4.85 5.48 -8.29
C LEU A 100 5.91 4.74 -9.08
N ILE A 101 6.44 3.65 -8.54
CA ILE A 101 7.44 2.84 -9.23
C ILE A 101 6.87 2.28 -10.53
N LEU A 102 5.67 1.68 -10.50
CA LEU A 102 5.04 1.12 -11.70
C LEU A 102 4.80 2.18 -12.77
N TRP A 103 4.26 3.35 -12.38
CA TRP A 103 3.95 4.41 -13.34
C TRP A 103 5.19 5.09 -13.91
N LEU A 104 6.22 5.32 -13.08
CA LEU A 104 7.44 6.00 -13.53
C LEU A 104 8.33 5.10 -14.38
N THR A 105 8.29 3.79 -14.17
CA THR A 105 9.14 2.84 -14.90
C THR A 105 8.45 2.18 -16.10
N ASN A 106 7.18 2.42 -16.27
CA ASN A 106 6.39 1.92 -17.39
C ASN A 106 5.65 3.06 -18.08
#